data_d37cf67a045dbac2eddffca1d087c4a4
#
_entry.id   d37cf67a045dbac2eddffca1d087c4a4
#
_cell.length_a   1.000
_cell.length_b   1.000
_cell.length_c   1.000
_cell.angle_alpha   90.00
_cell.angle_beta   90.00
_cell.angle_gamma   90.00
#
_symmetry.space_group_name_H-M   'P 1'
#
loop_
_entity.id
_entity.type
_entity.pdbx_description
1 polymer ?
#
loop_
_entity_poly.entity_id
_entity_poly.type
_entity_poly.pdbx_seq_one_letter_code
_entity_poly.pdbx_strand_id
1 'polypeptide(L)'
;MKTCGGSWKKKGIDSFEALETFAVQQEASKKEAEEICNRDGREIRRLKELSEAYAAYAPYIPIRNEYLQKKGIAQAVYHSQHKKELETAKELRIPVYELLREGEKFTPKKWEAQIKELTQEYEKQSRRYGRSTVNLAYVELLRHNRKIDEREQKNKDQSQSRQHEKMDRGQEQKKKRQEMGL
;
A
#
# COMPACT_ATOMS: atom_id res chain seq x y z
N MET A 1 27.47 -17.56 14.88
CA MET A 1 26.53 -16.40 14.73
C MET A 1 25.28 -16.70 15.53
N LYS A 2 24.96 -15.88 16.55
CA LYS A 2 23.71 -16.04 17.32
C LYS A 2 22.56 -15.56 16.45
N THR A 3 21.77 -16.51 15.97
CA THR A 3 20.64 -16.30 15.05
C THR A 3 19.53 -15.54 15.75
N CYS A 4 18.97 -14.54 15.10
CA CYS A 4 17.70 -13.87 15.43
C CYS A 4 16.49 -14.82 15.39
N GLY A 5 16.68 -16.11 15.70
CA GLY A 5 15.68 -17.19 15.57
C GLY A 5 14.49 -17.12 16.53
N GLY A 6 14.53 -16.22 17.54
CA GLY A 6 13.48 -16.18 18.56
C GLY A 6 12.16 -15.54 18.12
N SER A 7 12.20 -14.64 17.14
CA SER A 7 11.00 -13.89 16.70
C SER A 7 10.13 -14.66 15.70
N TRP A 8 10.75 -15.51 14.87
CA TRP A 8 10.08 -16.24 13.78
C TRP A 8 9.37 -17.51 14.26
N LYS A 9 9.96 -18.22 15.22
CA LYS A 9 9.30 -19.35 15.90
C LYS A 9 7.96 -18.92 16.55
N LYS A 10 7.90 -17.70 17.07
CA LYS A 10 6.63 -17.14 17.60
C LYS A 10 5.57 -16.89 16.52
N LYS A 11 5.97 -16.80 15.24
CA LYS A 11 5.07 -16.65 14.08
C LYS A 11 4.76 -17.99 13.38
N GLY A 12 5.21 -19.13 13.94
CA GLY A 12 5.03 -20.45 13.34
C GLY A 12 5.84 -20.69 12.07
N ILE A 13 6.93 -19.92 11.87
CA ILE A 13 7.82 -20.06 10.72
C ILE A 13 9.01 -20.90 11.15
N ASP A 14 8.87 -22.21 11.03
CA ASP A 14 9.84 -23.23 11.43
C ASP A 14 10.49 -23.96 10.25
N SER A 15 9.94 -23.78 9.07
CA SER A 15 10.40 -24.37 7.81
C SER A 15 10.46 -23.37 6.67
N PHE A 16 11.17 -23.72 5.59
CA PHE A 16 11.20 -22.88 4.39
C PHE A 16 9.81 -22.83 3.69
N GLU A 17 9.08 -23.89 3.72
CA GLU A 17 7.72 -23.97 3.17
C GLU A 17 6.77 -23.04 3.94
N ALA A 18 6.88 -23.02 5.28
CA ALA A 18 6.15 -22.06 6.12
C ALA A 18 6.56 -20.60 5.82
N LEU A 19 7.84 -20.34 5.52
CA LEU A 19 8.32 -19.03 5.11
C LEU A 19 7.71 -18.59 3.77
N GLU A 20 7.65 -19.48 2.78
CA GLU A 20 7.04 -19.18 1.48
C GLU A 20 5.52 -18.95 1.62
N THR A 21 4.83 -19.77 2.40
CA THR A 21 3.41 -19.57 2.70
C THR A 21 3.18 -18.23 3.38
N PHE A 22 4.02 -17.86 4.34
CA PHE A 22 3.96 -16.56 5.00
C PHE A 22 4.21 -15.42 4.02
N ALA A 23 5.18 -15.55 3.09
CA ALA A 23 5.44 -14.56 2.06
C ALA A 23 4.21 -14.28 1.20
N VAL A 24 3.56 -15.34 0.68
CA VAL A 24 2.32 -15.22 -0.11
C VAL A 24 1.21 -14.50 0.66
N GLN A 25 1.04 -14.83 1.94
CA GLN A 25 0.06 -14.14 2.79
C GLN A 25 0.39 -12.66 2.98
N GLN A 26 1.68 -12.32 3.15
CA GLN A 26 2.09 -10.92 3.28
C GLN A 26 1.92 -10.13 1.98
N GLU A 27 2.19 -10.73 0.82
CA GLU A 27 1.95 -10.12 -0.49
C GLU A 27 0.47 -9.83 -0.71
N ALA A 28 -0.40 -10.81 -0.43
CA ALA A 28 -1.85 -10.64 -0.52
C ALA A 28 -2.34 -9.52 0.44
N SER A 29 -1.86 -9.54 1.69
CA SER A 29 -2.20 -8.53 2.71
C SER A 29 -1.73 -7.13 2.32
N LYS A 30 -0.53 -7.01 1.73
CA LYS A 30 0.03 -5.75 1.24
C LYS A 30 -0.82 -5.18 0.10
N LYS A 31 -1.15 -6.03 -0.89
CA LYS A 31 -1.94 -5.64 -2.05
C LYS A 31 -3.34 -5.16 -1.65
N GLU A 32 -4.03 -5.91 -0.79
CA GLU A 32 -5.35 -5.54 -0.28
C GLU A 32 -5.30 -4.18 0.47
N ALA A 33 -4.31 -4.01 1.36
CA ALA A 33 -4.15 -2.76 2.09
C ALA A 33 -3.86 -1.57 1.16
N GLU A 34 -3.06 -1.77 0.11
CA GLU A 34 -2.75 -0.76 -0.91
C GLU A 34 -3.99 -0.35 -1.70
N GLU A 35 -4.82 -1.31 -2.12
CA GLU A 35 -6.06 -1.05 -2.85
C GLU A 35 -7.04 -0.22 -2.01
N ILE A 36 -7.19 -0.57 -0.72
CA ILE A 36 -8.04 0.18 0.21
C ILE A 36 -7.48 1.59 0.42
N CYS A 37 -6.17 1.74 0.67
CA CYS A 37 -5.54 3.05 0.83
C CYS A 37 -5.73 3.93 -0.41
N ASN A 38 -5.57 3.37 -1.60
CA ASN A 38 -5.75 4.10 -2.86
C ASN A 38 -7.21 4.53 -3.08
N ARG A 39 -8.18 3.68 -2.73
CA ARG A 39 -9.60 3.99 -2.81
C ARG A 39 -9.97 5.08 -1.81
N ASP A 40 -9.66 4.86 -0.54
CA ASP A 40 -10.05 5.74 0.56
C ASP A 40 -9.34 7.10 0.46
N GLY A 41 -8.07 7.11 0.06
CA GLY A 41 -7.31 8.34 -0.17
C GLY A 41 -7.90 9.23 -1.27
N ARG A 42 -8.41 8.62 -2.36
CA ARG A 42 -9.13 9.37 -3.42
C ARG A 42 -10.45 9.94 -2.91
N GLU A 43 -11.19 9.15 -2.14
CA GLU A 43 -12.49 9.58 -1.62
C GLU A 43 -12.34 10.68 -0.56
N ILE A 44 -11.36 10.57 0.33
CA ILE A 44 -11.03 11.62 1.32
C ILE A 44 -10.70 12.93 0.60
N ARG A 45 -9.91 12.88 -0.46
CA ARG A 45 -9.56 14.06 -1.26
C ARG A 45 -10.79 14.69 -1.87
N ARG A 46 -11.60 13.90 -2.57
CA ARG A 46 -12.87 14.37 -3.19
C ARG A 46 -13.77 15.05 -2.17
N LEU A 47 -13.99 14.42 -1.00
CA LEU A 47 -14.87 14.97 0.02
C LEU A 47 -14.33 16.24 0.65
N LYS A 48 -13.01 16.37 0.81
CA LYS A 48 -12.36 17.61 1.29
C LYS A 48 -12.55 18.73 0.26
N GLU A 49 -12.23 18.50 -0.99
CA GLU A 49 -12.40 19.45 -2.08
C GLU A 49 -13.88 19.88 -2.21
N LEU A 50 -14.81 18.92 -2.10
CA LEU A 50 -16.25 19.20 -2.09
C LEU A 50 -16.67 20.06 -0.89
N SER A 51 -16.16 19.78 0.30
CA SER A 51 -16.44 20.56 1.51
C SER A 51 -15.94 22.00 1.38
N GLU A 52 -14.73 22.18 0.86
CA GLU A 52 -14.12 23.49 0.61
C GLU A 52 -14.91 24.28 -0.46
N ALA A 53 -15.22 23.66 -1.58
CA ALA A 53 -16.02 24.27 -2.65
C ALA A 53 -17.42 24.66 -2.14
N TYR A 54 -18.05 23.78 -1.36
CA TYR A 54 -19.35 24.07 -0.76
C TYR A 54 -19.27 25.21 0.25
N ALA A 55 -18.27 25.26 1.10
CA ALA A 55 -18.09 26.34 2.07
C ALA A 55 -17.95 27.72 1.39
N ALA A 56 -17.24 27.76 0.25
CA ALA A 56 -17.16 28.98 -0.57
C ALA A 56 -18.49 29.37 -1.20
N TYR A 57 -19.29 28.39 -1.66
CA TYR A 57 -20.57 28.60 -2.32
C TYR A 57 -21.71 28.89 -1.34
N ALA A 58 -21.71 28.32 -0.14
CA ALA A 58 -22.79 28.36 0.84
C ALA A 58 -23.34 29.78 1.17
N PRO A 59 -22.51 30.83 1.31
CA PRO A 59 -23.00 32.20 1.55
C PRO A 59 -23.88 32.74 0.43
N TYR A 60 -23.74 32.26 -0.78
CA TYR A 60 -24.49 32.74 -1.96
C TYR A 60 -25.77 31.94 -2.26
N ILE A 61 -25.95 30.82 -1.58
CA ILE A 61 -27.17 29.99 -1.77
C ILE A 61 -28.46 30.74 -1.48
N PRO A 62 -28.58 31.50 -0.38
CA PRO A 62 -29.82 32.28 -0.12
C PRO A 62 -30.09 33.28 -1.21
N ILE A 63 -29.10 34.07 -1.65
CA ILE A 63 -29.25 35.08 -2.70
C ILE A 63 -29.73 34.45 -4.00
N ARG A 64 -29.12 33.34 -4.40
CA ARG A 64 -29.54 32.61 -5.59
C ARG A 64 -30.92 32.02 -5.46
N ASN A 65 -31.30 31.47 -4.33
CA ASN A 65 -32.60 30.89 -4.11
C ASN A 65 -33.71 31.97 -4.14
N GLU A 66 -33.47 33.14 -3.54
CA GLU A 66 -34.37 34.26 -3.59
C GLU A 66 -34.54 34.77 -5.03
N TYR A 67 -33.45 34.89 -5.80
CA TYR A 67 -33.54 35.25 -7.22
C TYR A 67 -34.41 34.28 -8.03
N LEU A 68 -34.31 32.97 -7.78
CA LEU A 68 -35.06 31.94 -8.48
C LEU A 68 -36.56 31.92 -8.12
N GLN A 69 -36.93 32.44 -6.94
CA GLN A 69 -38.30 32.56 -6.50
C GLN A 69 -39.04 33.78 -7.12
N LYS A 70 -38.26 34.80 -7.48
CA LYS A 70 -38.83 36.03 -8.08
C LYS A 70 -39.16 35.80 -9.57
N LYS A 71 -40.14 36.57 -10.09
CA LYS A 71 -40.54 36.51 -11.49
C LYS A 71 -40.73 37.91 -12.09
N GLY A 72 -40.56 38.02 -13.38
CA GLY A 72 -40.82 39.25 -14.14
C GLY A 72 -39.96 40.42 -13.66
N ILE A 73 -40.59 41.60 -13.48
CA ILE A 73 -39.89 42.84 -13.12
C ILE A 73 -39.16 42.71 -11.79
N ALA A 74 -39.74 42.04 -10.79
CA ALA A 74 -39.12 41.85 -9.50
C ALA A 74 -37.81 41.02 -9.60
N GLN A 75 -37.75 40.07 -10.50
CA GLN A 75 -36.54 39.30 -10.78
C GLN A 75 -35.45 40.13 -11.46
N ALA A 76 -35.85 41.00 -12.41
CA ALA A 76 -34.92 41.89 -13.09
C ALA A 76 -34.31 42.94 -12.15
N VAL A 77 -35.09 43.50 -11.26
CA VAL A 77 -34.65 44.45 -10.24
C VAL A 77 -33.67 43.77 -9.27
N TYR A 78 -34.03 42.59 -8.76
CA TYR A 78 -33.16 41.81 -7.85
C TYR A 78 -31.85 41.43 -8.52
N HIS A 79 -31.90 41.00 -9.77
CA HIS A 79 -30.68 40.69 -10.56
C HIS A 79 -29.78 41.92 -10.70
N SER A 80 -30.33 43.09 -10.95
CA SER A 80 -29.53 44.33 -11.05
C SER A 80 -28.86 44.69 -9.72
N GLN A 81 -29.57 44.50 -8.60
CA GLN A 81 -29.06 44.80 -7.26
C GLN A 81 -27.98 43.82 -6.82
N HIS A 82 -28.07 42.53 -7.17
CA HIS A 82 -27.21 41.43 -6.72
C HIS A 82 -26.41 40.80 -7.87
N LYS A 83 -26.12 41.58 -8.91
CA LYS A 83 -25.46 41.06 -10.12
C LYS A 83 -24.11 40.34 -9.81
N LYS A 84 -23.25 40.97 -9.03
CA LYS A 84 -21.93 40.42 -8.67
C LYS A 84 -22.04 39.14 -7.86
N GLU A 85 -22.92 39.12 -6.85
CA GLU A 85 -23.14 37.95 -6.01
C GLU A 85 -23.74 36.78 -6.80
N LEU A 86 -24.61 37.04 -7.74
CA LEU A 86 -25.21 36.02 -8.60
C LEU A 86 -24.21 35.45 -9.62
N GLU A 87 -23.34 36.31 -10.16
CA GLU A 87 -22.22 35.86 -11.00
C GLU A 87 -21.25 35.00 -10.21
N THR A 88 -20.82 35.45 -9.03
CA THR A 88 -19.97 34.66 -8.11
C THR A 88 -20.63 33.35 -7.71
N ALA A 89 -21.92 33.36 -7.39
CA ALA A 89 -22.67 32.15 -7.08
C ALA A 89 -22.70 31.16 -8.24
N LYS A 90 -22.76 31.64 -9.49
CA LYS A 90 -22.73 30.81 -10.68
C LYS A 90 -21.36 30.13 -10.85
N GLU A 91 -20.29 30.87 -10.65
CA GLU A 91 -18.91 30.35 -10.76
C GLU A 91 -18.59 29.33 -9.66
N LEU A 92 -18.88 29.68 -8.40
CA LEU A 92 -18.59 28.81 -7.24
C LEU A 92 -19.47 27.54 -7.21
N ARG A 93 -20.60 27.55 -7.87
CA ARG A 93 -21.47 26.38 -8.00
C ARG A 93 -20.85 25.27 -8.83
N ILE A 94 -20.11 25.63 -9.89
CA ILE A 94 -19.56 24.66 -10.86
C ILE A 94 -18.73 23.58 -10.16
N PRO A 95 -17.66 23.90 -9.43
CA PRO A 95 -16.83 22.87 -8.79
C PRO A 95 -17.62 22.02 -7.78
N VAL A 96 -18.63 22.58 -7.11
CA VAL A 96 -19.47 21.80 -6.18
C VAL A 96 -20.23 20.70 -6.91
N TYR A 97 -20.84 21.04 -8.07
CA TYR A 97 -21.61 20.06 -8.84
C TYR A 97 -20.74 19.05 -9.59
N GLU A 98 -19.54 19.42 -9.98
CA GLU A 98 -18.56 18.50 -10.58
C GLU A 98 -18.06 17.44 -9.59
N LEU A 99 -17.95 17.81 -8.32
CA LEU A 99 -17.49 16.91 -7.26
C LEU A 99 -18.62 16.06 -6.63
N LEU A 100 -19.87 16.50 -6.76
CA LEU A 100 -21.04 15.73 -6.31
C LEU A 100 -21.29 14.52 -7.21
N ARG A 101 -21.55 13.38 -6.57
CA ARG A 101 -22.03 12.20 -7.29
C ARG A 101 -23.52 12.31 -7.60
N GLU A 102 -23.96 11.54 -8.57
CA GLU A 102 -25.38 11.46 -8.91
C GLU A 102 -26.21 11.06 -7.67
N GLY A 103 -27.24 11.83 -7.36
CA GLY A 103 -28.10 11.63 -6.18
C GLY A 103 -27.50 12.07 -4.84
N GLU A 104 -26.24 12.51 -4.79
CA GLU A 104 -25.63 13.02 -3.57
C GLU A 104 -26.21 14.40 -3.21
N LYS A 105 -26.60 14.56 -1.93
CA LYS A 105 -27.16 15.83 -1.42
C LYS A 105 -26.09 16.64 -0.70
N PHE A 106 -26.32 17.96 -0.63
CA PHE A 106 -25.50 18.88 0.17
C PHE A 106 -25.64 18.58 1.67
N THR A 107 -24.73 17.78 2.20
CA THR A 107 -24.74 17.34 3.59
C THR A 107 -23.36 17.47 4.23
N PRO A 108 -22.85 18.69 4.49
CA PRO A 108 -21.49 18.92 4.98
C PRO A 108 -21.14 18.11 6.22
N LYS A 109 -22.06 18.03 7.19
CA LYS A 109 -21.87 17.21 8.40
C LYS A 109 -21.64 15.72 8.13
N LYS A 110 -22.31 15.19 7.07
CA LYS A 110 -22.09 13.79 6.66
C LYS A 110 -20.73 13.62 5.99
N TRP A 111 -20.32 14.59 5.17
CA TRP A 111 -19.00 14.55 4.53
C TRP A 111 -17.87 14.59 5.57
N GLU A 112 -17.98 15.46 6.58
CA GLU A 112 -17.02 15.50 7.71
C GLU A 112 -16.95 14.17 8.45
N ALA A 113 -18.10 13.56 8.76
CA ALA A 113 -18.15 12.24 9.40
C ALA A 113 -17.50 11.15 8.52
N GLN A 114 -17.81 11.13 7.22
CA GLN A 114 -17.21 10.19 6.27
C GLN A 114 -15.70 10.39 6.12
N ILE A 115 -15.23 11.64 6.04
CA ILE A 115 -13.79 11.94 6.02
C ILE A 115 -13.10 11.36 7.25
N LYS A 116 -13.70 11.52 8.42
CA LYS A 116 -13.15 11.00 9.67
C LYS A 116 -13.07 9.46 9.67
N GLU A 117 -14.13 8.78 9.28
CA GLU A 117 -14.17 7.32 9.19
C GLU A 117 -13.16 6.77 8.18
N LEU A 118 -13.15 7.34 6.97
CA LEU A 118 -12.20 6.94 5.93
C LEU A 118 -10.75 7.21 6.34
N THR A 119 -10.48 8.32 7.05
CA THR A 119 -9.14 8.62 7.54
C THR A 119 -8.67 7.59 8.56
N GLN A 120 -9.54 7.14 9.46
CA GLN A 120 -9.21 6.09 10.43
C GLN A 120 -8.90 4.75 9.75
N GLU A 121 -9.72 4.37 8.75
CA GLU A 121 -9.48 3.13 8.00
C GLU A 121 -8.21 3.23 7.14
N TYR A 122 -7.98 4.34 6.47
CA TYR A 122 -6.76 4.62 5.73
C TYR A 122 -5.50 4.45 6.61
N GLU A 123 -5.49 5.05 7.81
CA GLU A 123 -4.37 4.92 8.74
C GLU A 123 -4.14 3.48 9.20
N LYS A 124 -5.21 2.74 9.46
CA LYS A 124 -5.13 1.32 9.84
C LYS A 124 -4.54 0.48 8.70
N GLN A 125 -5.02 0.67 7.48
CA GLN A 125 -4.52 -0.04 6.31
C GLN A 125 -3.10 0.38 5.92
N SER A 126 -2.75 1.65 6.06
CA SER A 126 -1.38 2.15 5.86
C SER A 126 -0.38 1.48 6.82
N ARG A 127 -0.76 1.31 8.09
CA ARG A 127 0.06 0.53 9.06
C ARG A 127 0.16 -0.95 8.67
N ARG A 128 -0.93 -1.54 8.16
CA ARG A 128 -0.92 -2.94 7.67
C ARG A 128 0.00 -3.09 6.48
N TYR A 129 -0.08 -2.19 5.50
CA TYR A 129 0.81 -2.11 4.35
C TYR A 129 2.28 -2.04 4.77
N GLY A 130 2.60 -1.11 5.68
CA GLY A 130 3.96 -0.95 6.19
C GLY A 130 4.50 -2.21 6.87
N ARG A 131 3.69 -2.87 7.71
CA ARG A 131 4.08 -4.14 8.37
C ARG A 131 4.33 -5.25 7.35
N SER A 132 3.46 -5.41 6.36
CA SER A 132 3.64 -6.42 5.30
C SER A 132 4.88 -6.15 4.48
N THR A 133 5.18 -4.90 4.16
CA THR A 133 6.40 -4.51 3.45
C THR A 133 7.65 -4.87 4.24
N VAL A 134 7.69 -4.58 5.54
CA VAL A 134 8.81 -4.97 6.41
C VAL A 134 8.94 -6.48 6.50
N ASN A 135 7.84 -7.21 6.66
CA ASN A 135 7.86 -8.67 6.72
C ASN A 135 8.42 -9.29 5.43
N LEU A 136 8.02 -8.77 4.26
CA LEU A 136 8.54 -9.22 2.97
C LEU A 136 10.04 -8.94 2.80
N ALA A 137 10.52 -7.78 3.25
CA ALA A 137 11.95 -7.49 3.24
C ALA A 137 12.75 -8.50 4.08
N TYR A 138 12.22 -8.92 5.23
CA TYR A 138 12.82 -9.98 6.03
C TYR A 138 12.78 -11.36 5.35
N VAL A 139 11.68 -11.70 4.66
CA VAL A 139 11.60 -12.93 3.86
C VAL A 139 12.69 -12.96 2.81
N GLU A 140 12.90 -11.86 2.09
CA GLU A 140 13.95 -11.77 1.08
C GLU A 140 15.36 -11.94 1.68
N LEU A 141 15.61 -11.35 2.85
CA LEU A 141 16.86 -11.53 3.56
C LEU A 141 17.10 -13.01 3.92
N LEU A 142 16.07 -13.71 4.40
CA LEU A 142 16.18 -15.13 4.75
C LEU A 142 16.40 -16.01 3.50
N ARG A 143 15.72 -15.72 2.40
CA ARG A 143 15.94 -16.38 1.10
C ARG A 143 17.38 -16.19 0.62
N HIS A 144 17.92 -14.99 0.77
CA HIS A 144 19.30 -14.68 0.41
C HIS A 144 20.30 -15.46 1.25
N ASN A 145 20.15 -15.46 2.57
CA ASN A 145 21.04 -16.19 3.48
C ASN A 145 21.04 -17.70 3.18
N ARG A 146 19.88 -18.29 2.95
CA ARG A 146 19.79 -19.70 2.55
C ARG A 146 20.57 -20.01 1.27
N LYS A 147 20.47 -19.15 0.25
CA LYS A 147 21.24 -19.34 -0.99
C LYS A 147 22.75 -19.30 -0.75
N ILE A 148 23.22 -18.49 0.21
CA ILE A 148 24.62 -18.45 0.61
C ILE A 148 25.01 -19.77 1.28
N ASP A 149 24.23 -20.22 2.27
CA ASP A 149 24.49 -21.47 2.99
C ASP A 149 24.52 -22.68 2.03
N GLU A 150 23.61 -22.77 1.08
CA GLU A 150 23.56 -23.80 0.06
C GLU A 150 24.81 -23.79 -0.86
N ARG A 151 25.31 -22.59 -1.21
CA ARG A 151 26.56 -22.46 -1.99
C ARG A 151 27.79 -22.88 -1.19
N GLU A 152 27.86 -22.48 0.06
CA GLU A 152 28.98 -22.87 0.95
C GLU A 152 28.98 -24.37 1.16
N GLN A 153 27.81 -24.99 1.36
CA GLN A 153 27.72 -26.44 1.51
C GLN A 153 28.22 -27.18 0.25
N LYS A 154 27.73 -26.76 -0.93
CA LYS A 154 28.19 -27.34 -2.23
C LYS A 154 29.71 -27.22 -2.41
N ASN A 155 30.28 -26.09 -2.03
CA ASN A 155 31.73 -25.89 -2.12
C ASN A 155 32.52 -26.81 -1.16
N LYS A 156 31.98 -27.05 0.05
CA LYS A 156 32.56 -27.97 1.02
C LYS A 156 32.51 -29.41 0.49
N ASP A 157 31.37 -29.82 -0.02
CA ASP A 157 31.18 -31.17 -0.56
C ASP A 157 32.10 -31.45 -1.76
N GLN A 158 32.24 -30.47 -2.68
CA GLN A 158 33.19 -30.57 -3.81
C GLN A 158 34.64 -30.62 -3.35
N SER A 159 34.99 -29.86 -2.31
CA SER A 159 36.36 -29.87 -1.76
C SER A 159 36.69 -31.23 -1.11
N GLN A 160 35.74 -31.81 -0.39
CA GLN A 160 35.89 -33.13 0.22
C GLN A 160 35.99 -34.23 -0.84
N SER A 161 35.16 -34.19 -1.87
CA SER A 161 35.23 -35.15 -3.00
C SER A 161 36.57 -35.12 -3.71
N ARG A 162 37.14 -33.92 -3.98
CA ARG A 162 38.46 -33.75 -4.59
C ARG A 162 39.59 -34.26 -3.69
N GLN A 163 39.48 -34.14 -2.36
CA GLN A 163 40.44 -34.69 -1.43
C GLN A 163 40.39 -36.22 -1.40
N HIS A 164 39.19 -36.81 -1.41
CA HIS A 164 39.04 -38.27 -1.49
C HIS A 164 39.63 -38.85 -2.79
N GLU A 165 39.34 -38.26 -3.93
CA GLU A 165 39.94 -38.69 -5.22
C GLU A 165 41.45 -38.62 -5.23
N LYS A 166 42.05 -37.59 -4.58
CA LYS A 166 43.50 -37.47 -4.47
C LYS A 166 44.12 -38.55 -3.56
N MET A 167 43.42 -38.87 -2.47
CA MET A 167 43.86 -39.96 -1.56
C MET A 167 43.78 -41.33 -2.22
N ASP A 168 42.70 -41.62 -2.95
CA ASP A 168 42.53 -42.90 -3.67
C ASP A 168 43.58 -43.06 -4.75
N ARG A 169 43.82 -42.05 -5.58
CA ARG A 169 44.93 -42.07 -6.58
C ARG A 169 46.31 -42.26 -5.94
N GLY A 170 46.52 -41.65 -4.77
CA GLY A 170 47.78 -41.83 -4.02
C GLY A 170 47.95 -43.24 -3.49
N GLN A 171 46.89 -43.92 -3.07
CA GLN A 171 46.89 -45.30 -2.61
C GLN A 171 47.11 -46.29 -3.78
N GLU A 172 46.44 -46.06 -4.90
CA GLU A 172 46.66 -46.86 -6.12
C GLU A 172 48.10 -46.78 -6.64
N GLN A 173 48.68 -45.57 -6.63
CA GLN A 173 50.07 -45.42 -7.04
C GLN A 173 51.03 -46.12 -6.07
N LYS A 174 50.76 -46.12 -4.76
CA LYS A 174 51.57 -46.86 -3.77
C LYS A 174 51.43 -48.36 -3.98
N LYS A 175 50.23 -48.88 -4.22
CA LYS A 175 50.02 -50.30 -4.53
C LYS A 175 50.76 -50.72 -5.80
N LYS A 176 50.68 -49.96 -6.87
CA LYS A 176 51.39 -50.25 -8.13
C LYS A 176 52.90 -50.22 -7.97
N ARG A 177 53.48 -49.34 -7.12
CA ARG A 177 54.94 -49.34 -6.81
C ARG A 177 55.33 -50.55 -6.00
N GLN A 178 54.53 -51.03 -5.08
CA GLN A 178 54.83 -52.25 -4.30
C GLN A 178 54.75 -53.50 -5.14
N GLU A 179 53.79 -53.57 -6.12
CA GLU A 179 53.67 -54.70 -7.05
C GLU A 179 54.78 -54.75 -8.10
N MET A 180 55.42 -53.63 -8.44
CA MET A 180 56.56 -53.58 -9.37
C MET A 180 57.88 -53.74 -8.74
N GLY A 181 57.99 -54.03 -7.43
CA GLY A 181 59.23 -54.41 -6.76
C GLY A 181 60.27 -53.28 -6.66
N LEU A 182 59.81 -52.03 -6.69
CA LEU A 182 60.65 -50.82 -6.51
C LEU A 182 60.53 -50.28 -5.11
#